data_1baadee881492b0afe458e9432e11ced
#
_entry.id   1baadee881492b0afe458e9432e11ced
#
_cell.length_a   1.000
_cell.length_b   1.000
_cell.length_c   1.000
_cell.angle_alpha   90.00
_cell.angle_beta   90.00
_cell.angle_gamma   90.00
#
_symmetry.space_group_name_H-M   'P 1'
#
loop_
_entity.id
_entity.type
_entity.pdbx_description
1 polymer ?
#
loop_
_entity_poly.entity_id
_entity_poly.type
_entity_poly.pdbx_seq_one_letter_code
_entity_poly.pdbx_strand_id
1 'polypeptide(L)'
;RGQQIEAALTSGKLDGRPITKELRTQLQSELQLLQANGALLKQQMAANDVLLDLGTVLREVATLRSGFLDKEMLGLQNLINDKRRAASERDIEKFSLEASKSTPDSLLARENLNNLTLSTRMLEATDQLNEFNRRNLEVTQQLDSVNQAKKSLDENITALKGSMLLAKILYRQKKSLEDIRIDSGLADQIADIRLRQFDVGLQREKLANPQQYLEQLLSQYPAESVSPAMLDALLQQIKTRSELLERYSRELNAQLNASITLQLTQTILSSNSNELRDTLEEQMFWVPSNKP
;
A
#
# COMPACT_ATOMS: atom_id res chain seq x y z
N ARG A 1 -28.40 45.09 -18.38
CA ARG A 1 -29.78 45.07 -18.94
C ARG A 1 -30.80 45.36 -17.84
N GLY A 2 -30.77 44.71 -16.69
CA GLY A 2 -31.69 44.99 -15.56
C GLY A 2 -31.72 46.46 -15.15
N GLN A 3 -30.56 47.09 -14.95
CA GLN A 3 -30.43 48.51 -14.64
C GLN A 3 -30.97 49.42 -15.75
N GLN A 4 -30.80 49.06 -16.99
CA GLN A 4 -31.34 49.82 -18.10
C GLN A 4 -32.89 49.77 -18.16
N ILE A 5 -33.46 48.59 -17.91
CA ILE A 5 -34.91 48.42 -17.84
C ILE A 5 -35.48 49.21 -16.63
N GLU A 6 -34.82 49.17 -15.51
CA GLU A 6 -35.23 49.91 -14.30
C GLU A 6 -35.19 51.44 -14.50
N ALA A 7 -34.13 51.91 -15.15
CA ALA A 7 -34.00 53.31 -15.56
C ALA A 7 -35.09 53.74 -16.59
N ALA A 8 -35.38 52.85 -17.56
CA ALA A 8 -36.44 53.11 -18.54
C ALA A 8 -37.82 53.12 -17.92
N LEU A 9 -38.12 52.20 -17.00
CA LEU A 9 -39.40 52.17 -16.25
C LEU A 9 -39.58 53.39 -15.34
N THR A 10 -38.49 53.91 -14.75
CA THR A 10 -38.50 55.09 -13.87
C THR A 10 -38.66 56.41 -14.66
N SER A 11 -37.93 56.51 -15.78
CA SER A 11 -37.97 57.71 -16.62
C SER A 11 -39.21 57.77 -17.54
N GLY A 12 -39.92 56.65 -17.72
CA GLY A 12 -41.04 56.55 -18.66
C GLY A 12 -40.63 56.60 -20.14
N LYS A 13 -39.32 56.52 -20.44
CA LYS A 13 -38.78 56.59 -21.81
C LYS A 13 -37.77 55.46 -22.04
N LEU A 14 -37.84 54.82 -23.17
CA LEU A 14 -36.85 53.87 -23.65
C LEU A 14 -36.23 54.45 -24.95
N ASP A 15 -34.93 54.62 -25.00
CA ASP A 15 -34.22 55.25 -26.12
C ASP A 15 -34.83 56.56 -26.61
N GLY A 16 -35.23 57.39 -25.66
CA GLY A 16 -35.81 58.71 -25.95
C GLY A 16 -37.29 58.73 -26.33
N ARG A 17 -37.95 57.57 -26.48
CA ARG A 17 -39.37 57.43 -26.84
C ARG A 17 -40.24 57.10 -25.62
N PRO A 18 -41.48 57.68 -25.49
CA PRO A 18 -42.35 57.33 -24.39
C PRO A 18 -42.76 55.85 -24.44
N ILE A 19 -42.81 55.20 -23.29
CA ILE A 19 -43.13 53.79 -23.12
C ILE A 19 -44.68 53.62 -23.18
N THR A 20 -45.16 52.73 -24.08
CA THR A 20 -46.58 52.37 -24.13
C THR A 20 -46.96 51.45 -22.96
N LYS A 21 -48.26 51.33 -22.66
CA LYS A 21 -48.74 50.50 -21.53
C LYS A 21 -48.32 49.06 -21.64
N GLU A 22 -48.41 48.49 -22.83
CA GLU A 22 -48.04 47.11 -23.16
C GLU A 22 -46.53 46.90 -22.98
N LEU A 23 -45.72 47.83 -23.50
CA LEU A 23 -44.24 47.78 -23.38
C LEU A 23 -43.80 47.91 -21.89
N ARG A 24 -44.53 48.71 -21.10
CA ARG A 24 -44.29 48.86 -19.65
C ARG A 24 -44.52 47.53 -18.93
N THR A 25 -45.62 46.84 -19.22
CA THR A 25 -45.92 45.52 -18.63
C THR A 25 -44.89 44.49 -19.04
N GLN A 26 -44.45 44.49 -20.29
CA GLN A 26 -43.39 43.60 -20.78
C GLN A 26 -42.05 43.83 -20.06
N LEU A 27 -41.64 45.09 -19.95
CA LEU A 27 -40.39 45.47 -19.24
C LEU A 27 -40.44 45.14 -17.75
N GLN A 28 -41.59 45.30 -17.11
CA GLN A 28 -41.79 44.89 -15.72
C GLN A 28 -41.66 43.39 -15.55
N SER A 29 -42.27 42.59 -16.45
CA SER A 29 -42.14 41.13 -16.41
C SER A 29 -40.69 40.68 -16.69
N GLU A 30 -39.99 41.32 -17.62
CA GLU A 30 -38.59 41.06 -17.90
C GLU A 30 -37.67 41.39 -16.70
N LEU A 31 -37.93 42.52 -16.02
CA LEU A 31 -37.19 42.90 -14.81
C LEU A 31 -37.42 41.90 -13.69
N GLN A 32 -38.66 41.46 -13.46
CA GLN A 32 -38.96 40.42 -12.46
C GLN A 32 -38.27 39.11 -12.78
N LEU A 33 -38.25 38.69 -14.05
CA LEU A 33 -37.55 37.50 -14.49
C LEU A 33 -36.03 37.60 -14.24
N LEU A 34 -35.42 38.74 -14.59
CA LEU A 34 -33.99 38.99 -14.36
C LEU A 34 -33.65 39.02 -12.87
N GLN A 35 -34.52 39.61 -12.03
CA GLN A 35 -34.33 39.60 -10.58
C GLN A 35 -34.43 38.18 -9.97
N ALA A 36 -35.47 37.42 -10.43
CA ALA A 36 -35.64 36.02 -10.00
C ALA A 36 -34.45 35.13 -10.41
N ASN A 37 -33.97 35.27 -11.65
CA ASN A 37 -32.79 34.55 -12.13
C ASN A 37 -31.53 34.96 -11.36
N GLY A 38 -31.36 36.23 -11.05
CA GLY A 38 -30.26 36.74 -10.24
C GLY A 38 -30.27 36.17 -8.80
N ALA A 39 -31.45 36.07 -8.20
CA ALA A 39 -31.63 35.45 -6.88
C ALA A 39 -31.33 33.94 -6.92
N LEU A 40 -31.81 33.24 -7.95
CA LEU A 40 -31.50 31.81 -8.14
C LEU A 40 -30.02 31.56 -8.33
N LEU A 41 -29.33 32.34 -9.15
CA LEU A 41 -27.90 32.22 -9.36
C LEU A 41 -27.10 32.47 -8.06
N LYS A 42 -27.46 33.47 -7.28
CA LYS A 42 -26.86 33.73 -5.97
C LYS A 42 -27.04 32.55 -5.01
N GLN A 43 -28.23 31.97 -4.99
CA GLN A 43 -28.52 30.79 -4.16
C GLN A 43 -27.73 29.58 -4.62
N GLN A 44 -27.59 29.36 -5.93
CA GLN A 44 -26.78 28.28 -6.50
C GLN A 44 -25.29 28.46 -6.16
N MET A 45 -24.77 29.67 -6.26
CA MET A 45 -23.38 29.97 -5.86
C MET A 45 -23.15 29.68 -4.38
N ALA A 46 -24.04 30.15 -3.50
CA ALA A 46 -23.92 29.86 -2.07
C ALA A 46 -24.03 28.36 -1.75
N ALA A 47 -24.90 27.63 -2.46
CA ALA A 47 -25.00 26.19 -2.30
C ALA A 47 -23.73 25.47 -2.80
N ASN A 48 -23.10 25.92 -3.88
CA ASN A 48 -21.85 25.38 -4.38
C ASN A 48 -20.69 25.58 -3.39
N ASP A 49 -20.60 26.73 -2.75
CA ASP A 49 -19.58 27.00 -1.74
C ASP A 49 -19.71 26.03 -0.56
N VAL A 50 -20.94 25.82 -0.06
CA VAL A 50 -21.21 24.85 1.01
C VAL A 50 -20.87 23.40 0.59
N LEU A 51 -21.15 23.04 -0.67
CA LEU A 51 -20.80 21.71 -1.20
C LEU A 51 -19.29 21.52 -1.33
N LEU A 52 -18.56 22.56 -1.73
CA LEU A 52 -17.09 22.54 -1.78
C LEU A 52 -16.47 22.39 -0.38
N ASP A 53 -16.98 23.15 0.59
CA ASP A 53 -16.55 23.05 1.99
C ASP A 53 -16.83 21.66 2.55
N LEU A 54 -18.03 21.13 2.34
CA LEU A 54 -18.39 19.75 2.73
C LEU A 54 -17.45 18.74 2.08
N GLY A 55 -17.18 18.87 0.78
CA GLY A 55 -16.25 18.01 0.06
C GLY A 55 -14.84 18.05 0.63
N THR A 56 -14.39 19.21 1.07
CA THR A 56 -13.08 19.39 1.71
C THR A 56 -13.03 18.70 3.07
N VAL A 57 -14.02 18.94 3.92
CA VAL A 57 -14.11 18.29 5.25
C VAL A 57 -14.22 16.78 5.13
N LEU A 58 -15.03 16.26 4.20
CA LEU A 58 -15.13 14.81 3.97
C LEU A 58 -13.81 14.20 3.53
N ARG A 59 -13.04 14.90 2.71
CA ARG A 59 -11.70 14.47 2.28
C ARG A 59 -10.72 14.44 3.46
N GLU A 60 -10.73 15.47 4.31
CA GLU A 60 -9.91 15.51 5.52
C GLU A 60 -10.25 14.37 6.47
N VAL A 61 -11.52 14.12 6.73
CA VAL A 61 -11.99 12.98 7.56
C VAL A 61 -11.56 11.65 6.95
N ALA A 62 -11.68 11.46 5.65
CA ALA A 62 -11.24 10.24 4.98
C ALA A 62 -9.73 10.05 5.10
N THR A 63 -8.94 11.10 4.94
CA THR A 63 -7.47 11.07 5.08
C THR A 63 -7.05 10.72 6.51
N LEU A 64 -7.66 11.36 7.50
CA LEU A 64 -7.40 11.07 8.92
C LEU A 64 -7.78 9.64 9.29
N ARG A 65 -8.92 9.15 8.78
CA ARG A 65 -9.37 7.78 9.02
C ARG A 65 -8.45 6.76 8.36
N SER A 66 -8.00 7.00 7.13
CA SER A 66 -7.01 6.15 6.46
C SER A 66 -5.72 6.08 7.27
N GLY A 67 -5.15 7.21 7.66
CA GLY A 67 -3.92 7.24 8.45
C GLY A 67 -4.04 6.60 9.83
N PHE A 68 -5.23 6.63 10.45
CA PHE A 68 -5.50 5.90 11.69
C PHE A 68 -5.53 4.38 11.44
N LEU A 69 -6.25 3.92 10.41
CA LEU A 69 -6.33 2.50 10.05
C LEU A 69 -4.97 1.94 9.65
N ASP A 70 -4.15 2.70 8.95
CA ASP A 70 -2.79 2.30 8.58
C ASP A 70 -1.91 2.08 9.81
N LYS A 71 -2.02 2.95 10.82
CA LYS A 71 -1.30 2.78 12.10
C LYS A 71 -1.79 1.57 12.88
N GLU A 72 -3.10 1.33 12.95
CA GLU A 72 -3.66 0.16 13.62
C GLU A 72 -3.23 -1.13 12.91
N MET A 73 -3.30 -1.15 11.58
CA MET A 73 -2.87 -2.30 10.78
C MET A 73 -1.39 -2.61 11.00
N LEU A 74 -0.52 -1.60 11.02
CA LEU A 74 0.90 -1.75 11.33
C LEU A 74 1.10 -2.30 12.74
N GLY A 75 0.38 -1.78 13.74
CA GLY A 75 0.44 -2.26 15.12
C GLY A 75 0.02 -3.73 15.24
N LEU A 76 -1.05 -4.14 14.56
CA LEU A 76 -1.50 -5.53 14.51
C LEU A 76 -0.50 -6.44 13.80
N GLN A 77 0.08 -6.00 12.69
CA GLN A 77 1.12 -6.73 11.98
C GLN A 77 2.35 -6.96 12.87
N ASN A 78 2.83 -5.93 13.55
CA ASN A 78 3.95 -6.05 14.49
C ASN A 78 3.63 -7.05 15.61
N LEU A 79 2.44 -6.98 16.20
CA LEU A 79 2.02 -7.93 17.24
C LEU A 79 1.97 -9.39 16.72
N ILE A 80 1.44 -9.60 15.51
CA ILE A 80 1.41 -10.93 14.89
C ILE A 80 2.83 -11.43 14.65
N ASN A 81 3.72 -10.57 14.17
CA ASN A 81 5.11 -10.89 13.89
C ASN A 81 5.89 -11.23 15.17
N ASP A 82 5.70 -10.45 16.24
CA ASP A 82 6.29 -10.73 17.55
C ASP A 82 5.82 -12.07 18.11
N LYS A 83 4.53 -12.40 17.95
CA LYS A 83 3.99 -13.71 18.35
C LYS A 83 4.57 -14.86 17.55
N ARG A 84 4.73 -14.70 16.23
CA ARG A 84 5.34 -15.70 15.35
C ARG A 84 6.82 -15.92 15.69
N ARG A 85 7.55 -14.81 15.87
CA ARG A 85 8.95 -14.84 16.27
C ARG A 85 9.14 -15.56 17.59
N ALA A 86 8.38 -15.17 18.62
CA ALA A 86 8.44 -15.81 19.93
C ALA A 86 8.06 -17.31 19.90
N ALA A 87 7.16 -17.71 19.00
CA ALA A 87 6.84 -19.13 18.79
C ALA A 87 8.02 -19.88 18.16
N SER A 88 8.66 -19.31 17.14
CA SER A 88 9.83 -19.93 16.48
C SER A 88 11.03 -19.99 17.42
N GLU A 89 11.28 -18.97 18.22
CA GLU A 89 12.36 -18.95 19.23
C GLU A 89 12.17 -20.04 20.28
N ARG A 90 10.92 -20.27 20.75
CA ARG A 90 10.60 -21.37 21.68
C ARG A 90 10.80 -22.75 21.04
N ASP A 91 10.42 -22.90 19.78
CA ASP A 91 10.65 -24.14 19.04
C ASP A 91 12.15 -24.42 18.89
N ILE A 92 12.95 -23.38 18.58
CA ILE A 92 14.42 -23.48 18.48
C ILE A 92 15.03 -23.88 19.83
N GLU A 93 14.65 -23.23 20.92
CA GLU A 93 15.10 -23.57 22.27
C GLU A 93 14.77 -25.03 22.65
N LYS A 94 13.53 -25.44 22.40
CA LYS A 94 13.04 -26.80 22.65
C LYS A 94 13.87 -27.83 21.88
N PHE A 95 14.02 -27.68 20.57
CA PHE A 95 14.73 -28.65 19.74
C PHE A 95 16.25 -28.64 20.00
N SER A 96 16.83 -27.50 20.31
CA SER A 96 18.23 -27.41 20.77
C SER A 96 18.45 -28.20 22.07
N LEU A 97 17.56 -28.06 23.03
CA LEU A 97 17.60 -28.79 24.27
C LEU A 97 17.40 -30.32 24.07
N GLU A 98 16.45 -30.73 23.23
CA GLU A 98 16.18 -32.12 22.90
C GLU A 98 17.37 -32.76 22.13
N ALA A 99 17.96 -32.03 21.20
CA ALA A 99 19.15 -32.47 20.47
C ALA A 99 20.34 -32.68 21.41
N SER A 100 20.54 -31.81 22.39
CA SER A 100 21.65 -31.92 23.37
C SER A 100 21.50 -33.09 24.35
N LYS A 101 20.25 -33.54 24.57
CA LYS A 101 19.97 -34.71 25.46
C LYS A 101 20.06 -36.04 24.72
N SER A 102 20.00 -36.04 23.40
CA SER A 102 20.08 -37.25 22.60
C SER A 102 21.52 -37.72 22.43
N THR A 103 21.72 -39.04 22.35
CA THR A 103 23.05 -39.58 22.04
C THR A 103 23.52 -39.07 20.69
N PRO A 104 24.76 -38.55 20.56
CA PRO A 104 25.32 -38.11 19.30
C PRO A 104 25.15 -39.19 18.21
N ASP A 105 24.81 -38.79 17.00
CA ASP A 105 24.58 -39.68 15.84
C ASP A 105 23.36 -40.62 15.89
N SER A 106 22.54 -40.56 16.94
CA SER A 106 21.26 -41.31 16.94
C SER A 106 20.23 -40.74 15.94
N LEU A 107 19.32 -41.60 15.43
CA LEU A 107 18.21 -41.18 14.56
C LEU A 107 17.41 -40.07 15.19
N LEU A 108 17.18 -40.14 16.49
CA LEU A 108 16.44 -39.10 17.24
C LEU A 108 17.17 -37.76 17.24
N ALA A 109 18.48 -37.76 17.40
CA ALA A 109 19.29 -36.54 17.35
C ALA A 109 19.22 -35.89 15.95
N ARG A 110 19.26 -36.68 14.87
CA ARG A 110 19.14 -36.20 13.48
C ARG A 110 17.77 -35.59 13.23
N GLU A 111 16.71 -36.24 13.71
CA GLU A 111 15.36 -35.73 13.53
C GLU A 111 15.13 -34.41 14.30
N ASN A 112 15.68 -34.31 15.53
CA ASN A 112 15.68 -33.06 16.29
C ASN A 112 16.48 -31.96 15.58
N LEU A 113 17.63 -32.28 14.99
CA LEU A 113 18.44 -31.33 14.22
C LEU A 113 17.70 -30.83 12.96
N ASN A 114 16.97 -31.73 12.27
CA ASN A 114 16.14 -31.36 11.14
C ASN A 114 15.02 -30.38 11.56
N ASN A 115 14.35 -30.64 12.71
CA ASN A 115 13.32 -29.76 13.23
C ASN A 115 13.91 -28.42 13.68
N LEU A 116 15.10 -28.41 14.30
CA LEU A 116 15.82 -27.21 14.66
C LEU A 116 16.15 -26.36 13.43
N THR A 117 16.70 -26.98 12.38
CA THR A 117 17.03 -26.31 11.11
C THR A 117 15.78 -25.70 10.48
N LEU A 118 14.67 -26.43 10.49
CA LEU A 118 13.40 -25.94 9.95
C LEU A 118 12.86 -24.75 10.76
N SER A 119 12.94 -24.80 12.08
CA SER A 119 12.51 -23.69 12.96
C SER A 119 13.38 -22.44 12.78
N THR A 120 14.69 -22.62 12.56
CA THR A 120 15.60 -21.51 12.23
C THR A 120 15.22 -20.85 10.89
N ARG A 121 14.98 -21.65 9.84
CA ARG A 121 14.50 -21.13 8.54
C ARG A 121 13.16 -20.43 8.64
N MET A 122 12.29 -20.90 9.53
CA MET A 122 10.99 -20.26 9.80
C MET A 122 11.17 -18.88 10.45
N LEU A 123 12.13 -18.76 11.40
CA LEU A 123 12.45 -17.47 12.03
C LEU A 123 12.99 -16.48 10.99
N GLU A 124 13.93 -16.91 10.14
CA GLU A 124 14.46 -16.11 9.04
C GLU A 124 13.34 -15.65 8.09
N ALA A 125 12.40 -16.55 7.77
CA ALA A 125 11.27 -16.22 6.92
C ALA A 125 10.33 -15.18 7.56
N THR A 126 10.11 -15.27 8.87
CA THR A 126 9.34 -14.27 9.63
C THR A 126 10.04 -12.90 9.60
N ASP A 127 11.34 -12.85 9.79
CA ASP A 127 12.11 -11.60 9.75
C ASP A 127 12.09 -10.97 8.34
N GLN A 128 12.20 -11.78 7.28
CA GLN A 128 12.09 -11.32 5.90
C GLN A 128 10.67 -10.81 5.56
N LEU A 129 9.63 -11.47 6.07
CA LEU A 129 8.24 -10.99 5.91
C LEU A 129 8.05 -9.62 6.56
N ASN A 130 8.61 -9.42 7.75
CA ASN A 130 8.57 -8.13 8.44
C ASN A 130 9.23 -7.04 7.61
N GLU A 131 10.38 -7.33 7.02
CA GLU A 131 11.09 -6.41 6.14
C GLU A 131 10.25 -6.05 4.88
N PHE A 132 9.63 -7.04 4.23
CA PHE A 132 8.73 -6.77 3.10
C PHE A 132 7.54 -5.90 3.49
N ASN A 133 6.92 -6.15 4.65
CA ASN A 133 5.80 -5.36 5.14
C ASN A 133 6.22 -3.91 5.43
N ARG A 134 7.39 -3.70 6.06
CA ARG A 134 7.95 -2.38 6.31
C ARG A 134 8.20 -1.63 4.99
N ARG A 135 8.84 -2.27 4.03
CA ARG A 135 9.12 -1.69 2.71
C ARG A 135 7.84 -1.40 1.93
N ASN A 136 6.82 -2.25 2.03
CA ASN A 136 5.51 -1.99 1.42
C ASN A 136 4.90 -0.69 1.96
N LEU A 137 4.96 -0.47 3.27
CA LEU A 137 4.46 0.76 3.87
C LEU A 137 5.22 1.99 3.37
N GLU A 138 6.55 1.93 3.35
CA GLU A 138 7.41 3.02 2.87
C GLU A 138 7.12 3.38 1.41
N VAL A 139 7.04 2.37 0.54
CA VAL A 139 6.76 2.57 -0.90
C VAL A 139 5.33 3.10 -1.12
N THR A 140 4.36 2.62 -0.35
CA THR A 140 2.98 3.13 -0.41
C THR A 140 2.92 4.61 -0.01
N GLN A 141 3.61 5.01 1.05
CA GLN A 141 3.69 6.42 1.47
C GLN A 141 4.37 7.30 0.40
N GLN A 142 5.41 6.79 -0.26
CA GLN A 142 6.06 7.48 -1.37
C GLN A 142 5.10 7.63 -2.56
N LEU A 143 4.35 6.58 -2.89
CA LEU A 143 3.35 6.61 -3.97
C LEU A 143 2.25 7.64 -3.69
N ASP A 144 1.74 7.68 -2.47
CA ASP A 144 0.75 8.68 -2.06
C ASP A 144 1.31 10.10 -2.16
N SER A 145 2.57 10.31 -1.77
CA SER A 145 3.24 11.61 -1.90
C SER A 145 3.38 12.04 -3.36
N VAL A 146 3.74 11.11 -4.25
CA VAL A 146 3.83 11.38 -5.70
C VAL A 146 2.46 11.70 -6.29
N ASN A 147 1.42 10.95 -5.92
CA ASN A 147 0.04 11.19 -6.37
C ASN A 147 -0.49 12.55 -5.91
N GLN A 148 -0.20 12.95 -4.66
CA GLN A 148 -0.53 14.27 -4.15
C GLN A 148 0.24 15.38 -4.87
N ALA A 149 1.55 15.17 -5.12
CA ALA A 149 2.37 16.12 -5.87
C ALA A 149 1.85 16.32 -7.30
N LYS A 150 1.44 15.22 -7.98
CA LYS A 150 0.83 15.27 -9.32
C LYS A 150 -0.44 16.11 -9.33
N LYS A 151 -1.35 15.86 -8.37
CA LYS A 151 -2.59 16.62 -8.24
C LYS A 151 -2.33 18.10 -7.94
N SER A 152 -1.44 18.39 -6.99
CA SER A 152 -1.05 19.77 -6.65
C SER A 152 -0.37 20.49 -7.83
N LEU A 153 0.36 19.76 -8.67
CA LEU A 153 0.98 20.32 -9.88
C LEU A 153 -0.08 20.82 -10.86
N ASP A 154 -1.11 20.01 -11.15
CA ASP A 154 -2.20 20.39 -12.07
C ASP A 154 -2.94 21.63 -11.57
N GLU A 155 -3.23 21.69 -10.27
CA GLU A 155 -3.86 22.84 -9.63
C GLU A 155 -2.97 24.11 -9.73
N ASN A 156 -1.66 23.97 -9.47
CA ASN A 156 -0.71 25.08 -9.52
C ASN A 156 -0.47 25.59 -10.93
N ILE A 157 -0.39 24.70 -11.93
CA ILE A 157 -0.27 25.09 -13.36
C ILE A 157 -1.47 25.95 -13.76
N THR A 158 -2.67 25.52 -13.36
CA THR A 158 -3.90 26.24 -13.70
C THR A 158 -3.99 27.60 -13.03
N ALA A 159 -3.61 27.69 -11.73
CA ALA A 159 -3.73 28.91 -10.94
C ALA A 159 -2.59 29.93 -11.18
N LEU A 160 -1.38 29.46 -11.46
CA LEU A 160 -0.16 30.28 -11.46
C LEU A 160 0.51 30.39 -12.84
N LYS A 161 -0.23 30.11 -13.91
CA LYS A 161 0.29 30.12 -15.28
C LYS A 161 1.07 31.40 -15.59
N GLY A 162 2.35 31.23 -15.98
CA GLY A 162 3.24 32.36 -16.34
C GLY A 162 3.89 33.09 -15.16
N SER A 163 3.70 32.65 -13.90
CA SER A 163 4.29 33.30 -12.74
C SER A 163 5.67 32.73 -12.35
N MET A 164 6.52 33.59 -11.80
CA MET A 164 7.82 33.19 -11.20
C MET A 164 7.66 32.22 -10.02
N LEU A 165 6.52 32.22 -9.35
CA LEU A 165 6.22 31.33 -8.23
C LEU A 165 6.05 29.90 -8.73
N LEU A 166 5.41 29.70 -9.88
CA LEU A 166 5.27 28.39 -10.52
C LEU A 166 6.65 27.76 -10.76
N ALA A 167 7.62 28.51 -11.30
CA ALA A 167 8.99 28.02 -11.53
C ALA A 167 9.64 27.47 -10.26
N LYS A 168 9.49 28.16 -9.12
CA LYS A 168 10.04 27.71 -7.83
C LYS A 168 9.36 26.44 -7.33
N ILE A 169 8.06 26.31 -7.52
CA ILE A 169 7.28 25.11 -7.13
C ILE A 169 7.73 23.92 -7.97
N LEU A 170 7.79 24.07 -9.30
CA LEU A 170 8.24 23.03 -10.23
C LEU A 170 9.64 22.53 -9.89
N TYR A 171 10.60 23.45 -9.66
CA TYR A 171 11.96 23.08 -9.29
C TYR A 171 12.03 22.30 -7.97
N ARG A 172 11.28 22.71 -6.96
CA ARG A 172 11.23 22.02 -5.67
C ARG A 172 10.64 20.61 -5.81
N GLN A 173 9.56 20.46 -6.56
CA GLN A 173 8.94 19.17 -6.83
C GLN A 173 9.87 18.25 -7.62
N LYS A 174 10.55 18.75 -8.65
CA LYS A 174 11.54 17.96 -9.40
C LYS A 174 12.64 17.41 -8.48
N LYS A 175 13.17 18.24 -7.59
CA LYS A 175 14.20 17.82 -6.63
C LYS A 175 13.72 16.73 -5.68
N SER A 176 12.46 16.76 -5.24
CA SER A 176 11.92 15.72 -4.34
C SER A 176 11.75 14.35 -5.01
N LEU A 177 11.67 14.29 -6.34
CA LEU A 177 11.58 13.01 -7.09
C LEU A 177 12.94 12.34 -7.30
N GLU A 178 14.06 13.05 -7.16
CA GLU A 178 15.41 12.49 -7.31
C GLU A 178 15.78 11.51 -6.20
N ASP A 179 15.08 11.56 -5.06
CA ASP A 179 15.31 10.72 -3.89
C ASP A 179 14.56 9.36 -3.93
N ILE A 180 13.75 9.10 -4.97
CA ILE A 180 12.97 7.86 -5.10
C ILE A 180 13.87 6.73 -5.58
N ARG A 181 14.13 5.76 -4.70
CA ARG A 181 14.94 4.56 -4.99
C ARG A 181 14.04 3.34 -5.18
N ILE A 182 14.28 2.60 -6.25
CA ILE A 182 13.61 1.35 -6.57
C ILE A 182 14.60 0.20 -6.38
N ASP A 183 14.16 -0.84 -5.67
CA ASP A 183 14.98 -2.03 -5.46
C ASP A 183 14.94 -2.95 -6.68
N SER A 184 16.09 -3.13 -7.31
CA SER A 184 16.25 -4.02 -8.47
C SER A 184 16.39 -5.51 -8.11
N GLY A 185 16.71 -5.84 -6.86
CA GLY A 185 16.93 -7.22 -6.40
C GLY A 185 15.67 -7.99 -6.00
N LEU A 186 14.49 -7.37 -6.09
CA LEU A 186 13.25 -7.96 -5.61
C LEU A 186 12.81 -9.19 -6.44
N ALA A 187 13.11 -9.21 -7.72
CA ALA A 187 12.79 -10.34 -8.60
C ALA A 187 13.54 -11.62 -8.17
N ASP A 188 14.82 -11.50 -7.81
CA ASP A 188 15.63 -12.60 -7.32
C ASP A 188 15.13 -13.11 -5.96
N GLN A 189 14.72 -12.20 -5.07
CA GLN A 189 14.11 -12.56 -3.79
C GLN A 189 12.80 -13.33 -3.97
N ILE A 190 11.96 -12.94 -4.92
CA ILE A 190 10.72 -13.65 -5.28
C ILE A 190 11.03 -15.06 -5.82
N ALA A 191 12.05 -15.18 -6.68
CA ALA A 191 12.48 -16.47 -7.22
C ALA A 191 12.97 -17.40 -6.10
N ASP A 192 13.75 -16.90 -5.17
CA ASP A 192 14.23 -17.63 -3.98
C ASP A 192 13.08 -18.13 -3.09
N ILE A 193 12.07 -17.28 -2.83
CA ILE A 193 10.90 -17.70 -2.06
C ILE A 193 10.16 -18.84 -2.75
N ARG A 194 9.99 -18.75 -4.07
CA ARG A 194 9.34 -19.82 -4.86
C ARG A 194 10.11 -21.14 -4.83
N LEU A 195 11.44 -21.07 -4.89
CA LEU A 195 12.29 -22.27 -4.79
C LEU A 195 12.10 -22.92 -3.40
N ARG A 196 12.12 -22.13 -2.33
CA ARG A 196 11.87 -22.63 -0.96
C ARG A 196 10.46 -23.23 -0.81
N GLN A 197 9.44 -22.64 -1.45
CA GLN A 197 8.09 -23.20 -1.47
C GLN A 197 8.05 -24.57 -2.15
N PHE A 198 8.74 -24.72 -3.27
CA PHE A 198 8.86 -25.98 -3.96
C PHE A 198 9.53 -27.05 -3.08
N ASP A 199 10.66 -26.72 -2.44
CA ASP A 199 11.37 -27.64 -1.54
C ASP A 199 10.51 -28.05 -0.33
N VAL A 200 9.78 -27.10 0.27
CA VAL A 200 8.83 -27.39 1.35
C VAL A 200 7.71 -28.29 0.86
N GLY A 201 7.20 -28.07 -0.36
CA GLY A 201 6.20 -28.93 -0.98
C GLY A 201 6.67 -30.38 -1.09
N LEU A 202 7.87 -30.60 -1.60
CA LEU A 202 8.47 -31.95 -1.70
C LEU A 202 8.67 -32.62 -0.32
N GLN A 203 9.09 -31.85 0.68
CA GLN A 203 9.24 -32.37 2.04
C GLN A 203 7.91 -32.75 2.66
N ARG A 204 6.86 -31.93 2.47
CA ARG A 204 5.50 -32.22 2.93
C ARG A 204 4.93 -33.50 2.28
N GLU A 205 5.17 -33.68 0.99
CA GLU A 205 4.76 -34.89 0.24
C GLU A 205 5.42 -36.15 0.82
N LYS A 206 6.73 -36.10 1.12
CA LYS A 206 7.45 -37.20 1.78
C LYS A 206 6.90 -37.53 3.16
N LEU A 207 6.42 -36.56 3.90
CA LEU A 207 5.88 -36.70 5.25
C LEU A 207 4.36 -36.85 5.31
N ALA A 208 3.68 -36.95 4.14
CA ALA A 208 2.23 -37.12 4.06
C ALA A 208 1.74 -38.38 4.82
N ASN A 209 2.58 -39.44 4.86
CA ASN A 209 2.37 -40.61 5.70
C ASN A 209 3.55 -40.78 6.70
N PRO A 210 3.43 -40.29 7.92
CA PRO A 210 4.49 -40.35 8.92
C PRO A 210 4.97 -41.77 9.26
N GLN A 211 4.06 -42.75 9.23
CA GLN A 211 4.42 -44.15 9.52
C GLN A 211 5.27 -44.74 8.40
N GLN A 212 4.87 -44.55 7.15
CA GLN A 212 5.64 -45.02 6.00
C GLN A 212 7.02 -44.35 5.93
N TYR A 213 7.10 -43.04 6.25
CA TYR A 213 8.37 -42.35 6.34
C TYR A 213 9.27 -42.93 7.45
N LEU A 214 8.70 -43.24 8.63
CA LEU A 214 9.43 -43.90 9.72
C LEU A 214 9.97 -45.26 9.30
N GLU A 215 9.16 -46.10 8.62
CA GLU A 215 9.60 -47.41 8.10
C GLU A 215 10.75 -47.26 7.10
N GLN A 216 10.69 -46.30 6.21
CA GLN A 216 11.79 -45.99 5.26
C GLN A 216 13.04 -45.55 5.99
N LEU A 217 12.89 -44.69 7.01
CA LEU A 217 13.99 -44.18 7.82
C LEU A 217 14.70 -45.33 8.54
N LEU A 218 13.94 -46.22 9.17
CA LEU A 218 14.48 -47.39 9.88
C LEU A 218 15.18 -48.38 8.94
N SER A 219 14.66 -48.57 7.71
CA SER A 219 15.30 -49.43 6.70
C SER A 219 16.68 -48.91 6.27
N GLN A 220 16.91 -47.62 6.30
CA GLN A 220 18.20 -47.00 5.97
C GLN A 220 19.26 -47.14 7.11
N TYR A 221 18.82 -47.38 8.36
CA TYR A 221 19.66 -47.47 9.52
C TYR A 221 19.46 -48.76 10.33
N PRO A 222 19.71 -49.95 9.70
CA PRO A 222 19.41 -51.24 10.33
C PRO A 222 20.28 -51.60 11.56
N ALA A 223 21.33 -50.82 11.80
CA ALA A 223 22.28 -51.10 12.88
C ALA A 223 21.83 -50.53 14.26
N GLU A 224 20.82 -49.70 14.33
CA GLU A 224 20.31 -49.18 15.60
C GLU A 224 19.25 -50.12 16.19
N SER A 225 19.50 -50.56 17.46
CA SER A 225 18.48 -51.26 18.24
C SER A 225 17.43 -50.28 18.72
N VAL A 226 16.27 -50.26 18.01
CA VAL A 226 15.19 -49.29 18.28
C VAL A 226 14.24 -49.85 19.33
N SER A 227 14.17 -49.21 20.49
CA SER A 227 13.19 -49.55 21.53
C SER A 227 11.80 -49.00 21.16
N PRO A 228 10.71 -49.58 21.68
CA PRO A 228 9.33 -49.05 21.47
C PRO A 228 9.21 -47.56 21.86
N ALA A 229 9.84 -47.15 22.97
CA ALA A 229 9.84 -45.74 23.39
C ALA A 229 10.57 -44.82 22.39
N MET A 230 11.63 -45.31 21.74
CA MET A 230 12.36 -44.57 20.70
C MET A 230 11.50 -44.45 19.41
N LEU A 231 10.74 -45.49 19.06
CA LEU A 231 9.79 -45.44 17.92
C LEU A 231 8.73 -44.37 18.13
N ASP A 232 8.13 -44.32 19.31
CA ASP A 232 7.13 -43.32 19.66
C ASP A 232 7.74 -41.90 19.62
N ALA A 233 8.95 -41.73 20.15
CA ALA A 233 9.65 -40.45 20.11
C ALA A 233 9.96 -40.00 18.66
N LEU A 234 10.45 -40.91 17.80
CA LEU A 234 10.72 -40.62 16.38
C LEU A 234 9.43 -40.26 15.65
N LEU A 235 8.35 -41.00 15.86
CA LEU A 235 7.06 -40.72 15.23
C LEU A 235 6.54 -39.34 15.67
N GLN A 236 6.72 -38.98 16.93
CA GLN A 236 6.36 -37.65 17.43
C GLN A 236 7.18 -36.54 16.78
N GLN A 237 8.49 -36.74 16.60
CA GLN A 237 9.37 -35.77 15.91
C GLN A 237 8.99 -35.59 14.43
N ILE A 238 8.62 -36.68 13.74
CA ILE A 238 8.17 -36.66 12.34
C ILE A 238 6.85 -35.89 12.22
N LYS A 239 5.87 -36.13 13.13
CA LYS A 239 4.62 -35.37 13.18
C LYS A 239 4.86 -33.88 13.43
N THR A 240 5.71 -33.57 14.38
CA THR A 240 6.13 -32.18 14.68
C THR A 240 6.74 -31.51 13.46
N ARG A 241 7.59 -32.23 12.70
CA ARG A 241 8.11 -31.72 11.44
C ARG A 241 7.04 -31.43 10.42
N SER A 242 6.04 -32.30 10.27
CA SER A 242 4.94 -32.04 9.38
C SER A 242 4.18 -30.77 9.73
N GLU A 243 3.92 -30.53 11.02
CA GLU A 243 3.29 -29.29 11.51
C GLU A 243 4.16 -28.05 11.27
N LEU A 244 5.48 -28.16 11.48
CA LEU A 244 6.42 -27.09 11.19
C LEU A 244 6.47 -26.74 9.69
N LEU A 245 6.47 -27.75 8.80
CA LEU A 245 6.43 -27.55 7.35
C LEU A 245 5.12 -26.89 6.91
N GLU A 246 4.01 -27.23 7.52
CA GLU A 246 2.71 -26.55 7.29
C GLU A 246 2.79 -25.06 7.67
N ARG A 247 3.36 -24.76 8.84
CA ARG A 247 3.53 -23.39 9.31
C ARG A 247 4.50 -22.62 8.40
N TYR A 248 5.62 -23.23 8.03
CA TYR A 248 6.62 -22.65 7.15
C TYR A 248 6.06 -22.37 5.75
N SER A 249 5.27 -23.30 5.20
CA SER A 249 4.57 -23.10 3.93
C SER A 249 3.65 -21.88 3.95
N ARG A 250 2.89 -21.69 5.05
CA ARG A 250 2.06 -20.49 5.23
C ARG A 250 2.88 -19.21 5.31
N GLU A 251 4.01 -19.26 6.00
CA GLU A 251 4.93 -18.12 6.11
C GLU A 251 5.54 -17.72 4.76
N LEU A 252 5.99 -18.69 3.98
CA LEU A 252 6.50 -18.47 2.61
C LEU A 252 5.41 -17.93 1.67
N ASN A 253 4.14 -18.37 1.82
CA ASN A 253 3.04 -17.80 1.07
C ASN A 253 2.80 -16.31 1.42
N ALA A 254 2.84 -15.98 2.71
CA ALA A 254 2.73 -14.60 3.17
C ALA A 254 3.88 -13.73 2.63
N GLN A 255 5.12 -14.26 2.69
CA GLN A 255 6.30 -13.62 2.12
C GLN A 255 6.17 -13.35 0.62
N LEU A 256 5.73 -14.37 -0.14
CA LEU A 256 5.53 -14.24 -1.58
C LEU A 256 4.50 -13.16 -1.90
N ASN A 257 3.38 -13.15 -1.21
CA ASN A 257 2.35 -12.14 -1.40
C ASN A 257 2.86 -10.73 -1.07
N ALA A 258 3.57 -10.56 0.04
CA ALA A 258 4.14 -9.28 0.43
C ALA A 258 5.19 -8.79 -0.58
N SER A 259 6.05 -9.68 -1.08
CA SER A 259 7.07 -9.34 -2.07
C SER A 259 6.49 -8.99 -3.44
N ILE A 260 5.44 -9.69 -3.91
CA ILE A 260 4.72 -9.38 -5.15
C ILE A 260 4.00 -8.02 -5.01
N THR A 261 3.36 -7.77 -3.87
CA THR A 261 2.72 -6.46 -3.61
C THR A 261 3.75 -5.34 -3.65
N LEU A 262 4.91 -5.54 -3.03
CA LEU A 262 6.01 -4.57 -3.05
C LEU A 262 6.49 -4.30 -4.49
N GLN A 263 6.69 -5.35 -5.30
CA GLN A 263 7.09 -5.22 -6.69
C GLN A 263 6.08 -4.42 -7.51
N LEU A 264 4.79 -4.72 -7.33
CA LEU A 264 3.71 -4.02 -8.02
C LEU A 264 3.67 -2.54 -7.63
N THR A 265 3.70 -2.25 -6.32
CA THR A 265 3.66 -0.87 -5.81
C THR A 265 4.89 -0.07 -6.26
N GLN A 266 6.08 -0.67 -6.28
CA GLN A 266 7.30 -0.05 -6.82
C GLN A 266 7.19 0.24 -8.33
N THR A 267 6.57 -0.66 -9.09
CA THR A 267 6.34 -0.44 -10.52
C THR A 267 5.41 0.74 -10.76
N ILE A 268 4.32 0.83 -9.99
CA ILE A 268 3.37 1.95 -10.05
C ILE A 268 4.06 3.26 -9.62
N LEU A 269 4.82 3.23 -8.53
CA LEU A 269 5.59 4.39 -8.05
C LEU A 269 6.56 4.89 -9.14
N SER A 270 7.29 3.98 -9.78
CA SER A 270 8.21 4.31 -10.88
C SER A 270 7.47 4.97 -12.05
N SER A 271 6.36 4.38 -12.49
CA SER A 271 5.55 4.91 -13.58
C SER A 271 5.03 6.31 -13.26
N ASN A 272 4.41 6.49 -12.08
CA ASN A 272 3.83 7.78 -11.67
C ASN A 272 4.93 8.84 -11.46
N SER A 273 6.09 8.45 -10.96
CA SER A 273 7.24 9.35 -10.76
C SER A 273 7.81 9.82 -12.09
N ASN A 274 7.94 8.92 -13.08
CA ASN A 274 8.40 9.28 -14.42
C ASN A 274 7.40 10.21 -15.11
N GLU A 275 6.10 9.89 -15.06
CA GLU A 275 5.05 10.74 -15.64
C GLU A 275 5.04 12.14 -15.00
N LEU A 276 5.19 12.23 -13.68
CA LEU A 276 5.29 13.50 -12.98
C LEU A 276 6.55 14.25 -13.37
N ARG A 277 7.70 13.56 -13.53
CA ARG A 277 8.96 14.17 -13.99
C ARG A 277 8.84 14.75 -15.39
N ASP A 278 8.26 13.98 -16.32
CA ASP A 278 8.06 14.41 -17.70
C ASP A 278 7.15 15.66 -17.75
N THR A 279 6.06 15.66 -16.98
CA THR A 279 5.17 16.83 -16.86
C THR A 279 5.89 18.04 -16.28
N LEU A 280 6.72 17.84 -15.24
CA LEU A 280 7.51 18.93 -14.65
C LEU A 280 8.52 19.50 -15.65
N GLU A 281 9.20 18.64 -16.41
CA GLU A 281 10.19 19.07 -17.42
C GLU A 281 9.52 19.84 -18.57
N GLU A 282 8.37 19.36 -19.03
CA GLU A 282 7.56 20.04 -20.05
C GLU A 282 7.13 21.44 -19.57
N GLN A 283 6.60 21.53 -18.34
CA GLN A 283 6.14 22.80 -17.78
C GLN A 283 7.33 23.77 -17.50
N MET A 284 8.47 23.25 -17.05
CA MET A 284 9.67 24.06 -16.84
C MET A 284 10.22 24.68 -18.13
N PHE A 285 10.01 24.03 -19.28
CA PHE A 285 10.42 24.58 -20.60
C PHE A 285 9.66 25.86 -20.94
N TRP A 286 8.43 26.01 -20.51
CA TRP A 286 7.57 27.17 -20.79
C TRP A 286 7.67 28.30 -19.76
N VAL A 287 8.43 28.14 -18.69
CA VAL A 287 8.59 29.16 -17.66
C VAL A 287 9.77 30.05 -18.02
N PRO A 288 9.63 31.40 -17.98
CA PRO A 288 10.74 32.31 -18.28
C PRO A 288 11.93 32.06 -17.36
N SER A 289 13.06 31.62 -17.90
CA SER A 289 14.31 31.51 -17.15
C SER A 289 14.92 32.92 -17.04
N ASN A 290 14.66 33.61 -15.93
CA ASN A 290 15.53 34.71 -15.55
C ASN A 290 16.85 34.10 -15.06
N LYS A 291 17.83 33.99 -15.95
CA LYS A 291 19.22 33.97 -15.51
C LYS A 291 19.54 35.35 -14.96
N PRO A 292 20.14 35.46 -13.74
CA PRO A 292 20.65 36.70 -13.26
C PRO A 292 21.74 37.24 -14.16
#